data_0df186637ad3f39690578b4969a855e3
#
_entry.id   0df186637ad3f39690578b4969a855e3
#
_cell.length_a   1.000
_cell.length_b   1.000
_cell.length_c   1.000
_cell.angle_alpha   90.00
_cell.angle_beta   90.00
_cell.angle_gamma   90.00
#
_symmetry.space_group_name_H-M   'P 1'
#
loop_
_entity.id
_entity.type
_entity.pdbx_description
1 polymer ?
#
loop_
_entity_poly.entity_id
_entity_poly.type
_entity_poly.pdbx_seq_one_letter_code
_entity_poly.pdbx_strand_id
1 'polypeptide(L)'
;MPYDDVQKFSEAAVNKAKLLKEHPGKYFLRAVMAGFFIVVAMIFSNVVGNTFQSTDPAWGKLLGGIVFAIAVLLIVFIGAELFTGNNLVMAFGAYDKKVSWAQVGKVWLVSYIGNFVGCLILSVIFVLAGASGTADYYAGFIGNNLSIPAGEMFFRAILCNFFVCLAVACGMKCKNEVAKFFMIILCISGFVVAGFEHCIANMATFVTAALLVPGGISLTAALKSMVIVTIGNMIGGGLLLAWPLRMMSADK
;
A
#
# COMPACT_ATOMS: atom_id res chain seq x y z
N MET A 1 -18.68 16.00 2.00
CA MET A 1 -19.00 14.80 1.19
C MET A 1 -20.49 14.55 1.29
N PRO A 2 -21.21 14.18 0.19
CA PRO A 2 -22.64 13.83 0.26
C PRO A 2 -22.89 12.66 1.23
N TYR A 3 -24.09 12.63 1.85
CA TYR A 3 -24.47 11.62 2.83
C TYR A 3 -24.36 10.18 2.29
N ASP A 4 -24.78 9.95 1.04
CA ASP A 4 -24.70 8.62 0.41
C ASP A 4 -23.24 8.10 0.30
N ASP A 5 -22.29 8.99 0.13
CA ASP A 5 -20.88 8.61 0.10
C ASP A 5 -20.36 8.29 1.51
N VAL A 6 -20.84 9.02 2.55
CA VAL A 6 -20.56 8.68 3.96
C VAL A 6 -21.02 7.26 4.26
N GLN A 7 -22.23 6.92 3.85
CA GLN A 7 -22.77 5.58 4.06
C GLN A 7 -21.90 4.49 3.41
N LYS A 8 -21.43 4.68 2.17
CA LYS A 8 -20.57 3.71 1.49
C LYS A 8 -19.29 3.42 2.28
N PHE A 9 -18.61 4.48 2.80
CA PHE A 9 -17.38 4.27 3.60
C PHE A 9 -17.69 3.55 4.91
N SER A 10 -18.76 3.94 5.58
CA SER A 10 -19.16 3.35 6.86
C SER A 10 -19.61 1.90 6.70
N GLU A 11 -20.40 1.59 5.67
CA GLU A 11 -20.80 0.22 5.34
C GLU A 11 -19.60 -0.65 4.96
N ALA A 12 -18.65 -0.11 4.20
CA ALA A 12 -17.41 -0.83 3.90
C ALA A 12 -16.63 -1.18 5.17
N ALA A 13 -16.53 -0.27 6.14
CA ALA A 13 -15.88 -0.54 7.42
C ALA A 13 -16.60 -1.64 8.22
N VAL A 14 -17.93 -1.56 8.31
CA VAL A 14 -18.77 -2.58 8.97
C VAL A 14 -18.60 -3.94 8.30
N ASN A 15 -18.64 -3.99 6.97
CA ASN A 15 -18.51 -5.23 6.21
C ASN A 15 -17.12 -5.88 6.39
N LYS A 16 -16.04 -5.08 6.45
CA LYS A 16 -14.69 -5.58 6.73
C LYS A 16 -14.59 -6.17 8.14
N ALA A 17 -15.09 -5.46 9.15
CA ALA A 17 -15.10 -5.93 10.53
C ALA A 17 -15.96 -7.20 10.69
N LYS A 18 -17.12 -7.26 10.03
CA LYS A 18 -18.00 -8.44 9.99
C LYS A 18 -17.35 -9.62 9.32
N LEU A 19 -16.75 -9.42 8.13
CA LEU A 19 -16.05 -10.49 7.40
C LEU A 19 -14.90 -11.07 8.23
N LEU A 20 -14.11 -10.22 8.89
CA LEU A 20 -13.04 -10.68 9.76
C LEU A 20 -13.57 -11.48 10.95
N LYS A 21 -14.69 -11.07 11.55
CA LYS A 21 -15.29 -11.75 12.68
C LYS A 21 -15.92 -13.11 12.31
N GLU A 22 -16.68 -13.15 11.22
CA GLU A 22 -17.46 -14.33 10.82
C GLU A 22 -16.66 -15.32 9.97
N HIS A 23 -15.73 -14.81 9.14
CA HIS A 23 -14.94 -15.60 8.20
C HIS A 23 -13.46 -15.18 8.20
N PRO A 24 -12.73 -15.34 9.32
CA PRO A 24 -11.35 -14.86 9.45
C PRO A 24 -10.40 -15.42 8.40
N GLY A 25 -10.56 -16.68 8.00
CA GLY A 25 -9.75 -17.31 6.94
C GLY A 25 -9.98 -16.66 5.57
N LYS A 26 -11.23 -16.29 5.22
CA LYS A 26 -11.53 -15.58 3.97
C LYS A 26 -10.96 -14.17 3.98
N TYR A 27 -11.05 -13.47 5.12
CA TYR A 27 -10.46 -12.15 5.27
C TYR A 27 -8.93 -12.20 5.13
N PHE A 28 -8.29 -13.15 5.81
CA PHE A 28 -6.85 -13.34 5.73
C PHE A 28 -6.38 -13.66 4.32
N LEU A 29 -7.10 -14.54 3.59
CA LEU A 29 -6.78 -14.85 2.19
C LEU A 29 -6.86 -13.60 1.29
N ARG A 30 -7.87 -12.73 1.49
CA ARG A 30 -7.94 -11.45 0.78
C ARG A 30 -6.76 -10.55 1.10
N ALA A 31 -6.26 -10.57 2.33
CA ALA A 31 -5.07 -9.83 2.72
C ALA A 31 -3.80 -10.42 2.08
N VAL A 32 -3.65 -11.75 2.02
CA VAL A 32 -2.56 -12.41 1.28
C VAL A 32 -2.58 -12.03 -0.19
N MET A 33 -3.75 -12.02 -0.82
CA MET A 33 -3.89 -11.59 -2.23
C MET A 33 -3.45 -10.13 -2.45
N ALA A 34 -3.73 -9.22 -1.51
CA ALA A 34 -3.23 -7.85 -1.63
C ALA A 34 -1.69 -7.80 -1.59
N GLY A 35 -1.04 -8.62 -0.77
CA GLY A 35 0.42 -8.79 -0.79
C GLY A 35 0.93 -9.27 -2.14
N PHE A 36 0.26 -10.26 -2.76
CA PHE A 36 0.60 -10.71 -4.12
C PHE A 36 0.52 -9.55 -5.13
N PHE A 37 -0.55 -8.77 -5.11
CA PHE A 37 -0.72 -7.66 -6.04
C PHE A 37 0.33 -6.57 -5.87
N ILE A 38 0.78 -6.31 -4.64
CA ILE A 38 1.91 -5.41 -4.39
C ILE A 38 3.20 -5.96 -4.99
N VAL A 39 3.49 -7.25 -4.83
CA VAL A 39 4.70 -7.87 -5.42
C VAL A 39 4.65 -7.87 -6.94
N VAL A 40 3.50 -8.18 -7.56
CA VAL A 40 3.32 -8.08 -9.02
C VAL A 40 3.66 -6.68 -9.52
N ALA A 41 3.13 -5.66 -8.85
CA ALA A 41 3.39 -4.26 -9.20
C ALA A 41 4.85 -3.86 -8.98
N MET A 42 5.45 -4.33 -7.89
CA MET A 42 6.87 -4.10 -7.57
C MET A 42 7.78 -4.75 -8.62
N ILE A 43 7.51 -6.01 -9.00
CA ILE A 43 8.28 -6.69 -10.06
C ILE A 43 8.20 -5.87 -11.35
N PHE A 44 6.99 -5.49 -11.77
CA PHE A 44 6.80 -4.73 -13.00
C PHE A 44 7.52 -3.38 -12.95
N SER A 45 7.36 -2.62 -11.86
CA SER A 45 8.00 -1.34 -11.65
C SER A 45 9.54 -1.45 -11.66
N ASN A 46 10.09 -2.44 -10.96
CA ASN A 46 11.54 -2.61 -10.83
C ASN A 46 12.19 -3.14 -12.11
N VAL A 47 11.50 -4.00 -12.87
CA VAL A 47 11.98 -4.44 -14.20
C VAL A 47 12.03 -3.24 -15.15
N VAL A 48 10.99 -2.40 -15.17
CA VAL A 48 11.00 -1.16 -15.95
C VAL A 48 12.13 -0.22 -15.48
N GLY A 49 12.27 0.01 -14.17
CA GLY A 49 13.33 0.82 -13.61
C GLY A 49 14.73 0.31 -14.00
N ASN A 50 14.96 -0.99 -13.87
CA ASN A 50 16.23 -1.64 -14.25
C ASN A 50 16.55 -1.49 -15.74
N THR A 51 15.53 -1.59 -16.61
CA THR A 51 15.72 -1.45 -18.07
C THR A 51 16.26 -0.06 -18.45
N PHE A 52 15.84 0.98 -17.75
CA PHE A 52 16.26 2.36 -18.00
C PHE A 52 17.43 2.84 -17.15
N GLN A 53 17.95 2.01 -16.22
CA GLN A 53 18.94 2.43 -15.23
C GLN A 53 20.24 2.96 -15.87
N SER A 54 20.70 2.36 -16.96
CA SER A 54 21.93 2.74 -17.66
C SER A 54 21.74 3.81 -18.74
N THR A 55 20.50 4.07 -19.18
CA THR A 55 20.22 4.99 -20.31
C THR A 55 19.58 6.27 -19.84
N ASP A 56 18.44 6.18 -19.16
CA ASP A 56 17.69 7.35 -18.63
C ASP A 56 16.93 6.96 -17.35
N PRO A 57 17.57 7.07 -16.16
CA PRO A 57 16.94 6.73 -14.88
C PRO A 57 15.66 7.53 -14.58
N ALA A 58 15.52 8.75 -15.16
CA ALA A 58 14.32 9.58 -14.95
C ALA A 58 13.10 8.96 -15.62
N TRP A 59 13.25 8.44 -16.84
CA TRP A 59 12.19 7.66 -17.50
C TRP A 59 11.90 6.37 -16.77
N GLY A 60 12.91 5.66 -16.30
CA GLY A 60 12.73 4.45 -15.47
C GLY A 60 11.88 4.71 -14.25
N LYS A 61 12.16 5.80 -13.52
CA LYS A 61 11.38 6.22 -12.35
C LYS A 61 9.94 6.59 -12.71
N LEU A 62 9.74 7.37 -13.77
CA LEU A 62 8.41 7.80 -14.20
C LEU A 62 7.55 6.62 -14.64
N LEU A 63 8.04 5.82 -15.58
CA LEU A 63 7.32 4.67 -16.12
C LEU A 63 7.11 3.60 -15.04
N GLY A 64 8.14 3.32 -14.21
CA GLY A 64 8.02 2.43 -13.06
C GLY A 64 6.90 2.88 -12.11
N GLY A 65 6.79 4.18 -11.83
CA GLY A 65 5.70 4.75 -11.03
C GLY A 65 4.33 4.55 -11.66
N ILE A 66 4.21 4.73 -12.97
CA ILE A 66 2.94 4.54 -13.68
C ILE A 66 2.50 3.07 -13.64
N VAL A 67 3.39 2.14 -13.95
CA VAL A 67 3.03 0.71 -13.96
C VAL A 67 2.80 0.14 -12.56
N PHE A 68 3.41 0.73 -11.51
CA PHE A 68 3.16 0.33 -10.12
C PHE A 68 1.69 0.51 -9.73
N ALA A 69 0.94 1.39 -10.37
CA ALA A 69 -0.47 1.62 -10.10
C ALA A 69 -1.34 0.37 -10.28
N ILE A 70 -0.86 -0.64 -11.03
CA ILE A 70 -1.55 -1.93 -11.17
C ILE A 70 -1.84 -2.60 -9.82
N ALA A 71 -1.03 -2.36 -8.78
CA ALA A 71 -1.26 -2.88 -7.43
C ALA A 71 -2.64 -2.50 -6.92
N VAL A 72 -2.92 -1.20 -6.86
CA VAL A 72 -4.18 -0.68 -6.30
C VAL A 72 -5.35 -0.92 -7.25
N LEU A 73 -5.11 -0.93 -8.57
CA LEU A 73 -6.12 -1.35 -9.54
C LEU A 73 -6.59 -2.78 -9.26
N LEU A 74 -5.67 -3.73 -9.13
CA LEU A 74 -6.02 -5.12 -8.81
C LEU A 74 -6.72 -5.24 -7.46
N ILE A 75 -6.24 -4.52 -6.43
CA ILE A 75 -6.85 -4.50 -5.10
C ILE A 75 -8.30 -4.02 -5.15
N VAL A 76 -8.57 -2.94 -5.87
CA VAL A 76 -9.89 -2.32 -5.95
C VAL A 76 -10.84 -3.16 -6.83
N PHE A 77 -10.38 -3.60 -8.02
CA PHE A 77 -11.24 -4.31 -8.96
C PHE A 77 -11.48 -5.77 -8.58
N ILE A 78 -10.52 -6.45 -7.93
CA ILE A 78 -10.66 -7.86 -7.51
C ILE A 78 -11.22 -7.96 -6.08
N GLY A 79 -10.99 -6.94 -5.24
CA GLY A 79 -11.54 -6.92 -3.87
C GLY A 79 -10.59 -7.54 -2.83
N ALA A 80 -9.32 -7.17 -2.83
CA ALA A 80 -8.34 -7.57 -1.83
C ALA A 80 -8.28 -6.62 -0.63
N GLU A 81 -7.63 -7.05 0.47
CA GLU A 81 -7.56 -6.31 1.74
C GLU A 81 -6.16 -5.76 1.98
N LEU A 82 -5.92 -4.53 1.54
CA LEU A 82 -4.65 -3.83 1.72
C LEU A 82 -4.66 -3.03 3.03
N PHE A 83 -3.64 -3.22 3.87
CA PHE A 83 -3.48 -2.51 5.15
C PHE A 83 -3.58 -0.98 5.00
N THR A 84 -2.85 -0.40 4.05
CA THR A 84 -2.81 1.05 3.84
C THR A 84 -4.17 1.62 3.40
N GLY A 85 -4.90 0.93 2.53
CA GLY A 85 -6.28 1.29 2.18
C GLY A 85 -7.24 1.14 3.36
N ASN A 86 -7.02 0.14 4.21
CA ASN A 86 -7.80 -0.08 5.43
C ASN A 86 -7.57 1.02 6.48
N ASN A 87 -6.46 1.76 6.43
CA ASN A 87 -6.25 2.90 7.32
C ASN A 87 -7.35 3.97 7.12
N LEU A 88 -7.71 4.27 5.87
CA LEU A 88 -8.80 5.20 5.57
C LEU A 88 -10.15 4.61 5.98
N VAL A 89 -10.49 3.45 5.41
CA VAL A 89 -11.87 2.91 5.50
C VAL A 89 -12.26 2.63 6.94
N MET A 90 -11.39 1.97 7.71
CA MET A 90 -11.69 1.61 9.09
C MET A 90 -11.70 2.81 10.03
N ALA A 91 -10.74 3.75 9.87
CA ALA A 91 -10.73 4.97 10.66
C ALA A 91 -11.96 5.84 10.37
N PHE A 92 -12.37 5.97 9.11
CA PHE A 92 -13.60 6.67 8.73
C PHE A 92 -14.82 6.07 9.44
N GLY A 93 -14.98 4.74 9.39
CA GLY A 93 -16.07 4.05 10.09
C GLY A 93 -16.03 4.22 11.62
N ALA A 94 -14.85 4.36 12.22
CA ALA A 94 -14.72 4.65 13.65
C ALA A 94 -15.08 6.10 13.98
N TYR A 95 -14.68 7.07 13.16
CA TYR A 95 -15.12 8.47 13.31
C TYR A 95 -16.63 8.64 13.11
N ASP A 96 -17.23 7.83 12.23
CA ASP A 96 -18.70 7.75 12.05
C ASP A 96 -19.40 6.88 13.12
N LYS A 97 -18.67 6.37 14.11
CA LYS A 97 -19.16 5.53 15.22
C LYS A 97 -19.87 4.23 14.77
N LYS A 98 -19.56 3.72 13.58
CA LYS A 98 -20.13 2.47 13.05
C LYS A 98 -19.28 1.23 13.40
N VAL A 99 -17.99 1.44 13.70
CA VAL A 99 -17.07 0.40 14.19
C VAL A 99 -16.27 0.93 15.38
N SER A 100 -15.84 0.02 16.27
CA SER A 100 -15.00 0.40 17.40
C SER A 100 -13.52 0.48 17.00
N TRP A 101 -12.71 1.25 17.73
CA TRP A 101 -11.26 1.31 17.54
C TRP A 101 -10.58 -0.05 17.74
N ALA A 102 -11.14 -0.93 18.58
CA ALA A 102 -10.67 -2.30 18.71
C ALA A 102 -10.88 -3.11 17.42
N GLN A 103 -11.99 -2.91 16.71
CA GLN A 103 -12.21 -3.51 15.40
C GLN A 103 -11.26 -2.93 14.34
N VAL A 104 -11.01 -1.63 14.37
CA VAL A 104 -10.00 -0.99 13.52
C VAL A 104 -8.63 -1.65 13.70
N GLY A 105 -8.15 -1.76 14.94
CA GLY A 105 -6.86 -2.38 15.24
C GLY A 105 -6.78 -3.85 14.79
N LYS A 106 -7.85 -4.63 14.96
CA LYS A 106 -7.90 -6.02 14.49
C LYS A 106 -7.81 -6.12 12.97
N VAL A 107 -8.59 -5.31 12.24
CA VAL A 107 -8.56 -5.29 10.78
C VAL A 107 -7.19 -4.86 10.26
N TRP A 108 -6.59 -3.82 10.85
CA TRP A 108 -5.26 -3.36 10.47
C TRP A 108 -4.20 -4.44 10.71
N LEU A 109 -4.19 -5.07 11.88
CA LEU A 109 -3.22 -6.10 12.21
C LEU A 109 -3.32 -7.31 11.29
N VAL A 110 -4.54 -7.83 11.07
CA VAL A 110 -4.73 -9.03 10.23
C VAL A 110 -4.41 -8.75 8.78
N SER A 111 -4.79 -7.57 8.25
CA SER A 111 -4.42 -7.19 6.89
C SER A 111 -2.91 -6.98 6.75
N TYR A 112 -2.22 -6.38 7.73
CA TYR A 112 -0.77 -6.21 7.72
C TYR A 112 -0.02 -7.55 7.67
N ILE A 113 -0.41 -8.49 8.53
CA ILE A 113 0.19 -9.83 8.56
C ILE A 113 -0.10 -10.60 7.27
N GLY A 114 -1.33 -10.54 6.77
CA GLY A 114 -1.69 -11.21 5.52
C GLY A 114 -0.94 -10.60 4.31
N ASN A 115 -0.80 -9.28 4.25
CA ASN A 115 0.01 -8.63 3.21
C ASN A 115 1.47 -9.10 3.28
N PHE A 116 2.06 -9.23 4.48
CA PHE A 116 3.41 -9.76 4.65
C PHE A 116 3.53 -11.19 4.12
N VAL A 117 2.62 -12.08 4.49
CA VAL A 117 2.61 -13.48 4.01
C VAL A 117 2.52 -13.52 2.48
N GLY A 118 1.66 -12.70 1.89
CA GLY A 118 1.56 -12.56 0.43
C GLY A 118 2.87 -12.07 -0.19
N CYS A 119 3.45 -11.01 0.37
CA CYS A 119 4.74 -10.51 -0.10
C CYS A 119 5.83 -11.59 -0.05
N LEU A 120 5.91 -12.34 1.06
CA LEU A 120 6.91 -13.40 1.22
C LEU A 120 6.75 -14.50 0.17
N ILE A 121 5.53 -15.06 0.04
CA ILE A 121 5.30 -16.18 -0.88
C ILE A 121 5.62 -15.80 -2.31
N LEU A 122 5.10 -14.68 -2.80
CA LEU A 122 5.29 -14.32 -4.21
C LEU A 122 6.72 -13.84 -4.50
N SER A 123 7.40 -13.20 -3.52
CA SER A 123 8.82 -12.86 -3.67
C SER A 123 9.70 -14.11 -3.77
N VAL A 124 9.42 -15.15 -2.97
CA VAL A 124 10.13 -16.44 -3.10
C VAL A 124 9.92 -17.03 -4.49
N ILE A 125 8.70 -17.07 -4.99
CA ILE A 125 8.39 -17.58 -6.33
C ILE A 125 9.13 -16.77 -7.40
N PHE A 126 9.15 -15.44 -7.28
CA PHE A 126 9.85 -14.56 -8.22
C PHE A 126 11.36 -14.83 -8.26
N VAL A 127 11.99 -15.00 -7.09
CA VAL A 127 13.43 -15.30 -7.01
C VAL A 127 13.74 -16.67 -7.63
N LEU A 128 12.91 -17.68 -7.32
CA LEU A 128 13.05 -19.02 -7.89
C LEU A 128 12.80 -19.06 -9.40
N ALA A 129 12.04 -18.11 -9.95
CA ALA A 129 11.83 -17.95 -11.38
C ALA A 129 13.04 -17.37 -12.15
N GLY A 130 14.17 -17.11 -11.47
CA GLY A 130 15.40 -16.67 -12.12
C GLY A 130 15.58 -15.15 -12.14
N ALA A 131 15.16 -14.45 -11.09
CA ALA A 131 15.22 -12.99 -10.96
C ALA A 131 16.63 -12.41 -10.68
N SER A 132 17.68 -13.22 -10.70
CA SER A 132 19.05 -12.79 -10.37
C SER A 132 19.57 -11.60 -11.17
N GLY A 133 19.13 -11.43 -12.42
CA GLY A 133 19.48 -10.28 -13.26
C GLY A 133 18.99 -8.90 -12.74
N THR A 134 18.18 -8.88 -11.70
CA THR A 134 17.67 -7.65 -11.06
C THR A 134 18.33 -7.37 -9.71
N ALA A 135 19.25 -8.22 -9.24
CA ALA A 135 19.82 -8.15 -7.89
C ALA A 135 20.50 -6.80 -7.59
N ASP A 136 21.34 -6.31 -8.53
CA ASP A 136 22.06 -5.03 -8.35
C ASP A 136 21.08 -3.83 -8.27
N TYR A 137 20.01 -3.86 -9.05
CA TYR A 137 18.96 -2.84 -8.99
C TYR A 137 18.29 -2.82 -7.62
N TYR A 138 17.92 -3.99 -7.09
CA TYR A 138 17.34 -4.11 -5.75
C TYR A 138 18.32 -3.66 -4.66
N ALA A 139 19.59 -4.04 -4.75
CA ALA A 139 20.61 -3.62 -3.79
C ALA A 139 20.77 -2.09 -3.76
N GLY A 140 20.85 -1.43 -4.93
CA GLY A 140 20.93 0.02 -5.05
C GLY A 140 19.66 0.73 -4.52
N PHE A 141 18.49 0.22 -4.87
CA PHE A 141 17.22 0.77 -4.40
C PHE A 141 17.11 0.74 -2.87
N ILE A 142 17.47 -0.38 -2.24
CA ILE A 142 17.41 -0.53 -0.78
C ILE A 142 18.47 0.31 -0.09
N GLY A 143 19.69 0.38 -0.62
CA GLY A 143 20.73 1.25 -0.07
C GLY A 143 20.24 2.69 0.02
N ASN A 144 19.62 3.19 -1.03
CA ASN A 144 19.00 4.52 -1.06
C ASN A 144 17.84 4.67 -0.07
N ASN A 145 16.94 3.68 0.01
CA ASN A 145 15.79 3.71 0.91
C ASN A 145 16.20 3.70 2.39
N LEU A 146 17.13 2.82 2.78
CA LEU A 146 17.58 2.72 4.16
C LEU A 146 18.50 3.87 4.61
N SER A 147 19.04 4.67 3.68
CA SER A 147 19.81 5.87 3.99
C SER A 147 18.97 7.11 4.29
N ILE A 148 17.65 7.06 4.06
CA ILE A 148 16.75 8.18 4.32
C ILE A 148 16.71 8.48 5.83
N PRO A 149 16.91 9.74 6.26
CA PRO A 149 16.79 10.11 7.66
C PRO A 149 15.40 9.80 8.22
N ALA A 150 15.33 9.31 9.47
CA ALA A 150 14.09 8.83 10.08
C ALA A 150 12.92 9.85 10.04
N GLY A 151 13.23 11.13 10.28
CA GLY A 151 12.23 12.21 10.20
C GLY A 151 11.68 12.40 8.79
N GLU A 152 12.57 12.41 7.79
CA GLU A 152 12.19 12.53 6.39
C GLU A 152 11.37 11.32 5.94
N MET A 153 11.81 10.12 6.26
CA MET A 153 11.10 8.86 6.00
C MET A 153 9.67 8.88 6.59
N PHE A 154 9.51 9.39 7.81
CA PHE A 154 8.21 9.51 8.48
C PHE A 154 7.25 10.44 7.71
N PHE A 155 7.71 11.63 7.30
CA PHE A 155 6.86 12.55 6.54
C PHE A 155 6.57 12.05 5.12
N ARG A 156 7.53 11.41 4.46
CA ARG A 156 7.30 10.72 3.18
C ARG A 156 6.23 9.63 3.32
N ALA A 157 6.23 8.90 4.43
CA ALA A 157 5.24 7.88 4.70
C ALA A 157 3.82 8.46 4.93
N ILE A 158 3.71 9.59 5.64
CA ILE A 158 2.43 10.30 5.81
C ILE A 158 1.87 10.70 4.44
N LEU A 159 2.68 11.35 3.61
CA LEU A 159 2.26 11.78 2.27
C LEU A 159 1.92 10.59 1.37
N CYS A 160 2.70 9.52 1.43
CA CYS A 160 2.41 8.31 0.66
C CYS A 160 0.99 7.79 0.92
N ASN A 161 0.65 7.54 2.17
CA ASN A 161 -0.65 6.95 2.45
C ASN A 161 -1.82 7.95 2.33
N PHE A 162 -1.55 9.24 2.35
CA PHE A 162 -2.52 10.23 1.92
C PHE A 162 -2.91 10.00 0.45
N PHE A 163 -1.92 9.85 -0.46
CA PHE A 163 -2.16 9.55 -1.88
C PHE A 163 -2.84 8.18 -2.10
N VAL A 164 -2.37 7.13 -1.43
CA VAL A 164 -2.99 5.80 -1.54
C VAL A 164 -4.44 5.84 -1.10
N CYS A 165 -4.74 6.52 -0.01
CA CYS A 165 -6.09 6.65 0.50
C CYS A 165 -6.97 7.55 -0.38
N LEU A 166 -6.41 8.55 -1.09
CA LEU A 166 -7.12 9.27 -2.14
C LEU A 166 -7.51 8.33 -3.29
N ALA A 167 -6.59 7.45 -3.74
CA ALA A 167 -6.90 6.45 -4.75
C ALA A 167 -8.04 5.52 -4.31
N VAL A 168 -8.01 5.05 -3.06
CA VAL A 168 -9.08 4.22 -2.48
C VAL A 168 -10.40 5.00 -2.41
N ALA A 169 -10.38 6.24 -1.94
CA ALA A 169 -11.56 7.09 -1.87
C ALA A 169 -12.18 7.34 -3.26
N CYS A 170 -11.35 7.63 -4.26
CA CYS A 170 -11.80 7.76 -5.65
C CYS A 170 -12.36 6.43 -6.17
N GLY A 171 -11.71 5.31 -5.86
CA GLY A 171 -12.18 3.97 -6.21
C GLY A 171 -13.58 3.66 -5.67
N MET A 172 -13.88 4.14 -4.46
CA MET A 172 -15.21 3.97 -3.84
C MET A 172 -16.26 4.95 -4.35
N LYS A 173 -15.85 6.17 -4.72
CA LYS A 173 -16.79 7.24 -5.12
C LYS A 173 -17.08 7.28 -6.61
N CYS A 174 -16.10 7.03 -7.47
CA CYS A 174 -16.27 7.09 -8.92
C CYS A 174 -17.21 5.98 -9.39
N LYS A 175 -18.29 6.39 -10.08
CA LYS A 175 -19.25 5.48 -10.70
C LYS A 175 -18.80 5.02 -12.10
N ASN A 176 -18.02 5.82 -12.80
CA ASN A 176 -17.47 5.50 -14.10
C ASN A 176 -16.14 4.76 -13.93
N GLU A 177 -16.05 3.54 -14.48
CA GLU A 177 -14.87 2.67 -14.33
C GLU A 177 -13.61 3.25 -14.98
N VAL A 178 -13.75 3.98 -16.09
CA VAL A 178 -12.62 4.64 -16.77
C VAL A 178 -12.09 5.80 -15.91
N ALA A 179 -12.98 6.61 -15.37
CA ALA A 179 -12.58 7.70 -14.45
C ALA A 179 -11.90 7.14 -13.19
N LYS A 180 -12.43 6.04 -12.63
CA LYS A 180 -11.85 5.33 -11.50
C LYS A 180 -10.42 4.86 -11.81
N PHE A 181 -10.24 4.22 -12.98
CA PHE A 181 -8.94 3.75 -13.46
C PHE A 181 -7.92 4.89 -13.52
N PHE A 182 -8.24 6.01 -14.18
CA PHE A 182 -7.32 7.14 -14.29
C PHE A 182 -7.01 7.79 -12.94
N MET A 183 -8.00 7.97 -12.07
CA MET A 183 -7.78 8.55 -10.74
C MET A 183 -6.83 7.69 -9.89
N ILE A 184 -6.99 6.38 -9.93
CA ILE A 184 -6.09 5.44 -9.22
C ILE A 184 -4.67 5.57 -9.78
N ILE A 185 -4.50 5.54 -11.12
CA ILE A 185 -3.18 5.68 -11.74
C ILE A 185 -2.52 7.00 -11.31
N LEU A 186 -3.21 8.12 -11.41
CA LEU A 186 -2.64 9.43 -11.08
C LEU A 186 -2.20 9.51 -9.60
N CYS A 187 -3.05 9.05 -8.68
CA CYS A 187 -2.72 9.06 -7.26
C CYS A 187 -1.52 8.15 -6.95
N ILE A 188 -1.53 6.93 -7.47
CA ILE A 188 -0.47 5.96 -7.18
C ILE A 188 0.84 6.34 -7.86
N SER A 189 0.82 6.71 -9.13
CA SER A 189 2.04 7.19 -9.82
C SER A 189 2.63 8.41 -9.12
N GLY A 190 1.78 9.32 -8.65
CA GLY A 190 2.21 10.54 -7.96
C GLY A 190 3.08 10.25 -6.75
N PHE A 191 2.67 9.34 -5.85
CA PHE A 191 3.47 9.03 -4.68
C PHE A 191 4.76 8.25 -5.01
N VAL A 192 4.70 7.32 -6.00
CA VAL A 192 5.88 6.53 -6.39
C VAL A 192 6.94 7.43 -7.02
N VAL A 193 6.55 8.28 -7.97
CA VAL A 193 7.45 9.23 -8.64
C VAL A 193 8.02 10.24 -7.65
N ALA A 194 7.23 10.70 -6.67
CA ALA A 194 7.70 11.57 -5.60
C ALA A 194 8.70 10.89 -4.63
N GLY A 195 8.80 9.56 -4.65
CA GLY A 195 9.67 8.81 -3.74
C GLY A 195 9.14 8.75 -2.31
N PHE A 196 7.82 8.64 -2.16
CA PHE A 196 7.18 8.50 -0.86
C PHE A 196 7.18 7.04 -0.39
N GLU A 197 7.12 6.84 0.93
CA GLU A 197 7.37 5.56 1.58
C GLU A 197 6.09 4.79 1.89
N HIS A 198 5.91 3.63 1.26
CA HIS A 198 4.75 2.75 1.44
C HIS A 198 5.13 1.48 2.19
N CYS A 199 4.60 1.24 3.38
CA CYS A 199 5.03 0.12 4.23
C CYS A 199 4.91 -1.26 3.56
N ILE A 200 3.85 -1.55 2.83
CA ILE A 200 3.68 -2.86 2.19
C ILE A 200 4.57 -3.00 0.93
N ALA A 201 4.80 -1.90 0.19
CA ALA A 201 5.76 -1.92 -0.91
C ALA A 201 7.20 -2.10 -0.40
N ASN A 202 7.58 -1.38 0.66
CA ASN A 202 8.86 -1.56 1.33
C ASN A 202 9.04 -3.00 1.83
N MET A 203 8.02 -3.56 2.45
CA MET A 203 7.98 -4.96 2.90
C MET A 203 8.27 -5.93 1.74
N ALA A 204 7.58 -5.78 0.60
CA ALA A 204 7.80 -6.58 -0.59
C ALA A 204 9.24 -6.43 -1.12
N THR A 205 9.73 -5.19 -1.18
CA THR A 205 11.08 -4.88 -1.67
C THR A 205 12.16 -5.45 -0.74
N PHE A 206 12.02 -5.29 0.57
CA PHE A 206 12.98 -5.81 1.55
C PHE A 206 13.02 -7.34 1.55
N VAL A 207 11.87 -8.00 1.48
CA VAL A 207 11.80 -9.46 1.39
C VAL A 207 12.48 -9.95 0.11
N THR A 208 12.15 -9.37 -1.05
CA THR A 208 12.73 -9.77 -2.34
C THR A 208 14.25 -9.57 -2.35
N ALA A 209 14.71 -8.44 -1.88
CA ALA A 209 16.13 -8.16 -1.86
C ALA A 209 16.91 -9.01 -0.84
N ALA A 210 16.33 -9.33 0.31
CA ALA A 210 16.94 -10.26 1.26
C ALA A 210 17.14 -11.65 0.67
N LEU A 211 16.25 -12.07 -0.25
CA LEU A 211 16.37 -13.33 -0.98
C LEU A 211 17.36 -13.27 -2.15
N LEU A 212 17.42 -12.14 -2.87
CA LEU A 212 18.33 -11.95 -4.02
C LEU A 212 19.77 -11.66 -3.61
N VAL A 213 19.96 -10.94 -2.51
CA VAL A 213 21.26 -10.49 -2.00
C VAL A 213 21.41 -10.88 -0.53
N PRO A 214 21.64 -12.17 -0.22
CA PRO A 214 21.79 -12.63 1.16
C PRO A 214 22.90 -11.86 1.90
N GLY A 215 22.57 -11.28 3.05
CA GLY A 215 23.50 -10.45 3.83
C GLY A 215 23.68 -9.01 3.34
N GLY A 216 23.08 -8.64 2.20
CA GLY A 216 23.15 -7.27 1.64
C GLY A 216 22.23 -6.26 2.34
N ILE A 217 21.37 -6.70 3.26
CA ILE A 217 20.41 -5.85 3.97
C ILE A 217 20.62 -5.93 5.47
N SER A 218 20.75 -4.79 6.12
CA SER A 218 20.67 -4.73 7.59
C SER A 218 19.24 -4.96 8.04
N LEU A 219 18.97 -6.10 8.67
CA LEU A 219 17.66 -6.44 9.23
C LEU A 219 17.18 -5.39 10.23
N THR A 220 18.08 -4.87 11.07
CA THR A 220 17.76 -3.83 12.05
C THR A 220 17.31 -2.54 11.35
N ALA A 221 18.02 -2.12 10.28
CA ALA A 221 17.62 -0.93 9.52
C ALA A 221 16.28 -1.14 8.80
N ALA A 222 16.07 -2.31 8.22
CA ALA A 222 14.79 -2.65 7.58
C ALA A 222 13.62 -2.65 8.58
N LEU A 223 13.77 -3.26 9.75
CA LEU A 223 12.75 -3.25 10.80
C LEU A 223 12.47 -1.84 11.31
N LYS A 224 13.51 -1.03 11.52
CA LYS A 224 13.36 0.40 11.91
C LYS A 224 12.57 1.17 10.85
N SER A 225 12.93 1.02 9.57
CA SER A 225 12.20 1.62 8.44
C SER A 225 10.74 1.17 8.45
N MET A 226 10.47 -0.12 8.57
CA MET A 226 9.10 -0.65 8.59
C MET A 226 8.25 -0.03 9.70
N VAL A 227 8.78 0.12 10.92
CA VAL A 227 8.04 0.74 12.04
C VAL A 227 7.72 2.20 11.73
N ILE A 228 8.72 3.00 11.30
CA ILE A 228 8.56 4.42 11.01
C ILE A 228 7.53 4.62 9.88
N VAL A 229 7.69 3.87 8.79
CA VAL A 229 6.83 3.99 7.61
C VAL A 229 5.41 3.53 7.92
N THR A 230 5.23 2.45 8.68
CA THR A 230 3.90 1.97 9.07
C THR A 230 3.15 3.00 9.89
N ILE A 231 3.79 3.63 10.89
CA ILE A 231 3.16 4.67 11.71
C ILE A 231 2.81 5.90 10.85
N GLY A 232 3.73 6.34 9.98
CA GLY A 232 3.47 7.45 9.07
C GLY A 232 2.30 7.17 8.13
N ASN A 233 2.23 5.96 7.56
CA ASN A 233 1.10 5.56 6.71
C ASN A 233 -0.23 5.56 7.49
N MET A 234 -0.26 5.04 8.73
CA MET A 234 -1.47 5.09 9.56
C MET A 234 -1.95 6.52 9.79
N ILE A 235 -1.03 7.45 10.06
CA ILE A 235 -1.36 8.87 10.24
C ILE A 235 -1.87 9.48 8.94
N GLY A 236 -1.21 9.25 7.81
CA GLY A 236 -1.59 9.78 6.51
C GLY A 236 -3.01 9.40 6.10
N GLY A 237 -3.34 8.11 6.17
CA GLY A 237 -4.65 7.60 5.79
C GLY A 237 -5.71 7.78 6.88
N GLY A 238 -5.37 7.40 8.12
CA GLY A 238 -6.32 7.33 9.22
C GLY A 238 -6.64 8.67 9.87
N LEU A 239 -5.65 9.55 10.01
CA LEU A 239 -5.84 10.85 10.65
C LEU A 239 -5.93 11.97 9.61
N LEU A 240 -4.92 12.13 8.75
CA LEU A 240 -4.82 13.29 7.87
C LEU A 240 -5.89 13.28 6.76
N LEU A 241 -6.38 12.12 6.33
CA LEU A 241 -7.44 12.03 5.31
C LEU A 241 -8.79 11.58 5.89
N ALA A 242 -8.87 10.49 6.66
CA ALA A 242 -10.15 9.94 7.10
C ALA A 242 -10.91 10.90 8.02
N TRP A 243 -10.22 11.52 8.97
CA TRP A 243 -10.85 12.45 9.92
C TRP A 243 -11.41 13.71 9.22
N PRO A 244 -10.65 14.48 8.42
CA PRO A 244 -11.21 15.64 7.73
C PRO A 244 -12.34 15.26 6.76
N LEU A 245 -12.19 14.14 6.02
CA LEU A 245 -13.26 13.67 5.14
C LEU A 245 -14.57 13.42 5.88
N ARG A 246 -14.51 12.83 7.10
CA ARG A 246 -15.73 12.64 7.91
C ARG A 246 -16.25 13.97 8.46
N MET A 247 -15.38 14.84 8.95
CA MET A 247 -15.79 16.12 9.57
C MET A 247 -16.42 17.08 8.55
N MET A 248 -15.94 17.11 7.31
CA MET A 248 -16.51 17.94 6.24
C MET A 248 -17.74 17.33 5.57
N SER A 249 -18.18 16.15 6.00
CA SER A 249 -19.30 15.44 5.38
C SER A 249 -20.64 15.85 6.01
N ALA A 250 -21.71 15.83 5.19
CA ALA A 250 -23.05 16.09 5.67
C ALA A 250 -23.47 15.03 6.69
N ASP A 251 -24.06 15.47 7.80
CA ASP A 251 -24.89 14.64 8.67
C ASP A 251 -26.29 14.50 8.04
N LYS A 252 -27.05 13.52 8.48
CA LYS A 252 -28.40 13.24 7.95
C LYS A 252 -29.36 14.35 8.32
#